data_008f45fe8fc1eb3e572cf198c177ac64
#
_entry.id   008f45fe8fc1eb3e572cf198c177ac64
#
_cell.length_a   1.000
_cell.length_b   1.000
_cell.length_c   1.000
_cell.angle_alpha   90.00
_cell.angle_beta   90.00
_cell.angle_gamma   90.00
#
_symmetry.space_group_name_H-M   'P 1'
#
loop_
_entity.id
_entity.type
_entity.pdbx_description
1 polymer ?
#
loop_
_entity_poly.entity_id
_entity_poly.type
_entity_poly.pdbx_seq_one_letter_code
_entity_poly.pdbx_strand_id
1 'polypeptide(L)'
;MNEVRLSENSYGKSDVEVFLCLGDDLWLQIIASIKIEGSFEAVYVDGHNSQILPTDTFSNHFEDLASSSQGADLYEIGVGVLDRLMECMEDAKVGSVQLSATRWRRLLGDSNSMVAESPSVEVSMTRGLDGRIEIAGYVERRIIRSSGSSFAGFRRDGLTDKEDVESRILYGDLRASWRYCGRPTDLFESNIEVAERLFAAFGSASSNSLQENIYKAGAMVLSARSDIDEIAISFDSFGTQKIFLKSSDRSNNSRLWRSISRPVGTSYAKVVRDE
;
A
#
# COMPACT_ATOMS: atom_id res chain seq x y z
N MET A 1 44.96 -5.67 -5.18
CA MET A 1 43.73 -5.92 -4.40
C MET A 1 42.75 -4.88 -4.86
N ASN A 2 41.52 -5.28 -5.30
CA ASN A 2 40.48 -4.30 -5.62
C ASN A 2 40.09 -3.63 -4.28
N GLU A 3 40.17 -2.32 -4.21
CA GLU A 3 39.69 -1.56 -3.04
C GLU A 3 38.20 -1.76 -2.93
N VAL A 4 37.72 -2.26 -1.79
CA VAL A 4 36.31 -2.39 -1.44
C VAL A 4 35.90 -1.12 -0.71
N ARG A 5 34.81 -0.51 -1.14
CA ARG A 5 34.22 0.68 -0.51
C ARG A 5 32.75 0.46 -0.15
N LEU A 6 32.30 1.14 0.87
CA LEU A 6 30.86 1.25 1.18
C LEU A 6 30.19 2.12 0.10
N SER A 7 29.14 1.61 -0.58
CA SER A 7 28.43 2.37 -1.61
C SER A 7 27.17 3.04 -1.08
N GLU A 8 26.40 2.31 -0.27
CA GLU A 8 25.13 2.77 0.31
C GLU A 8 25.01 2.20 1.72
N ASN A 9 24.39 2.95 2.61
CA ASN A 9 24.08 2.48 3.94
C ASN A 9 22.81 3.14 4.48
N SER A 10 22.14 2.43 5.36
CA SER A 10 20.93 2.90 6.03
C SER A 10 20.73 2.15 7.33
N TYR A 11 20.07 2.77 8.27
CA TYR A 11 19.60 2.10 9.47
C TYR A 11 18.27 2.70 9.94
N GLY A 12 17.58 2.04 10.85
CA GLY A 12 16.27 2.47 11.28
C GLY A 12 15.67 1.60 12.35
N LYS A 13 14.40 1.81 12.60
CA LYS A 13 13.55 1.05 13.52
C LYS A 13 12.25 0.66 12.82
N SER A 14 11.86 -0.60 12.91
CA SER A 14 10.62 -1.11 12.32
C SER A 14 9.63 -1.53 13.38
N ASP A 15 8.36 -1.57 12.99
CA ASP A 15 7.25 -2.09 13.80
C ASP A 15 7.10 -1.40 15.16
N VAL A 16 7.32 -0.08 15.20
CA VAL A 16 7.02 0.73 16.38
C VAL A 16 5.52 0.97 16.42
N GLU A 17 4.84 0.40 17.42
CA GLU A 17 3.39 0.39 17.51
C GLU A 17 2.91 1.27 18.65
N VAL A 18 1.91 2.11 18.39
CA VAL A 18 1.21 2.91 19.39
C VAL A 18 -0.30 2.81 19.21
N PHE A 19 -1.04 2.98 20.33
CA PHE A 19 -2.48 3.11 20.35
C PHE A 19 -2.83 4.48 20.92
N LEU A 20 -3.51 5.30 20.12
CA LEU A 20 -3.98 6.64 20.49
C LEU A 20 -5.46 6.61 20.78
N CYS A 21 -5.84 7.02 21.99
CA CYS A 21 -7.23 7.22 22.37
C CYS A 21 -7.69 8.59 21.85
N LEU A 22 -8.55 8.61 20.83
CA LEU A 22 -9.10 9.83 20.23
C LEU A 22 -10.45 10.24 20.87
N GLY A 23 -10.95 9.44 21.79
CA GLY A 23 -12.20 9.62 22.51
C GLY A 23 -12.72 8.28 23.05
N ASP A 24 -13.87 8.32 23.72
CA ASP A 24 -14.43 7.13 24.38
C ASP A 24 -14.74 5.98 23.42
N ASP A 25 -15.05 6.30 22.16
CA ASP A 25 -15.53 5.33 21.17
C ASP A 25 -14.56 5.13 19.99
N LEU A 26 -13.42 5.83 19.97
CA LEU A 26 -12.49 5.84 18.83
C LEU A 26 -11.05 5.77 19.29
N TRP A 27 -10.34 4.75 18.81
CA TRP A 27 -8.90 4.62 18.95
C TRP A 27 -8.24 4.51 17.59
N LEU A 28 -6.99 4.93 17.50
CA LEU A 28 -6.16 4.78 16.34
C LEU A 28 -4.91 3.99 16.72
N GLN A 29 -4.69 2.86 16.08
CA GLN A 29 -3.46 2.11 16.12
C GLN A 29 -2.57 2.60 14.98
N ILE A 30 -1.31 2.93 15.26
CA ILE A 30 -0.33 3.31 14.25
C ILE A 30 0.90 2.44 14.42
N ILE A 31 1.35 1.82 13.34
CA ILE A 31 2.60 1.06 13.29
C ILE A 31 3.55 1.81 12.35
N ALA A 32 4.74 2.16 12.84
CA ALA A 32 5.73 2.93 12.10
C ALA A 32 6.98 2.11 11.79
N SER A 33 7.48 2.24 10.57
CA SER A 33 8.82 1.80 10.18
C SER A 33 9.60 3.01 9.67
N ILE A 34 10.70 3.35 10.34
CA ILE A 34 11.48 4.56 10.13
C ILE A 34 12.88 4.18 9.66
N LYS A 35 13.36 4.79 8.59
CA LYS A 35 14.66 4.52 7.99
C LYS A 35 15.37 5.82 7.65
N ILE A 36 16.66 5.90 7.95
CA ILE A 36 17.55 7.00 7.56
C ILE A 36 18.68 6.45 6.70
N GLU A 37 18.93 7.09 5.58
CA GLU A 37 20.03 6.86 4.67
C GLU A 37 20.98 8.05 4.74
N GLY A 38 22.29 7.79 4.72
CA GLY A 38 23.26 8.87 4.86
C GLY A 38 24.70 8.47 4.55
N SER A 39 25.65 9.33 4.93
CA SER A 39 27.08 9.10 4.82
C SER A 39 27.65 8.60 6.15
N PHE A 40 27.22 7.41 6.61
CA PHE A 40 27.61 6.85 7.91
C PHE A 40 28.84 5.92 7.80
N GLU A 41 29.83 6.28 6.97
CA GLU A 41 30.97 5.41 6.68
C GLU A 41 31.77 5.05 7.95
N ALA A 42 31.97 6.01 8.84
CA ALA A 42 32.69 5.76 10.11
C ALA A 42 32.01 4.73 11.01
N VAL A 43 30.67 4.63 10.94
CA VAL A 43 29.92 3.62 11.69
C VAL A 43 30.13 2.23 11.13
N TYR A 44 30.06 2.08 9.82
CA TYR A 44 30.11 0.77 9.14
C TYR A 44 31.54 0.25 8.93
N VAL A 45 32.50 1.15 8.74
CA VAL A 45 33.90 0.78 8.45
C VAL A 45 34.74 0.74 9.72
N ASP A 46 34.60 1.76 10.58
CA ASP A 46 35.48 1.96 11.75
C ASP A 46 34.79 1.61 13.08
N GLY A 47 33.48 1.38 13.08
CA GLY A 47 32.70 1.10 14.29
C GLY A 47 32.47 2.32 15.20
N HIS A 48 32.65 3.54 14.68
CA HIS A 48 32.42 4.78 15.42
C HIS A 48 30.94 5.22 15.36
N ASN A 49 30.21 5.12 16.47
CA ASN A 49 28.76 5.42 16.53
C ASN A 49 28.44 6.92 16.69
N SER A 50 29.42 7.84 16.56
CA SER A 50 29.19 9.28 16.75
C SER A 50 28.28 9.94 15.69
N GLN A 51 28.07 9.29 14.54
CA GLN A 51 27.27 9.81 13.44
C GLN A 51 25.79 9.39 13.51
N ILE A 52 25.44 8.48 14.42
CA ILE A 52 24.09 7.90 14.48
C ILE A 52 23.46 8.04 15.86
N LEU A 53 22.14 8.10 15.88
CA LEU A 53 21.34 8.00 17.10
C LEU A 53 21.06 6.51 17.42
N PRO A 54 20.95 6.14 18.70
CA PRO A 54 20.40 4.83 19.07
C PRO A 54 19.02 4.62 18.44
N THR A 55 18.73 3.41 17.95
CA THR A 55 17.44 3.14 17.30
C THR A 55 16.22 3.32 18.22
N ASP A 56 16.41 3.23 19.54
CA ASP A 56 15.35 3.53 20.51
C ASP A 56 14.96 5.02 20.50
N THR A 57 15.86 5.91 20.11
CA THR A 57 15.57 7.33 19.93
C THR A 57 14.53 7.55 18.81
N PHE A 58 14.52 6.70 17.77
CA PHE A 58 13.51 6.75 16.72
C PHE A 58 12.11 6.46 17.28
N SER A 59 12.01 5.42 18.13
CA SER A 59 10.73 5.10 18.81
C SER A 59 10.28 6.25 19.70
N ASN A 60 11.19 6.82 20.50
CA ASN A 60 10.88 7.91 21.43
C ASN A 60 10.36 9.16 20.67
N HIS A 61 10.98 9.53 19.54
CA HIS A 61 10.49 10.65 18.73
C HIS A 61 9.12 10.38 18.11
N PHE A 62 8.89 9.17 17.64
CA PHE A 62 7.59 8.78 17.10
C PHE A 62 6.50 8.79 18.17
N GLU A 63 6.75 8.21 19.33
CA GLU A 63 5.81 8.16 20.45
C GLU A 63 5.47 9.55 20.98
N ASP A 64 6.47 10.44 21.12
CA ASP A 64 6.27 11.82 21.55
C ASP A 64 5.40 12.60 20.57
N LEU A 65 5.69 12.50 19.26
CA LEU A 65 4.90 13.15 18.23
C LEU A 65 3.49 12.59 18.12
N ALA A 66 3.34 11.27 18.19
CA ALA A 66 2.03 10.64 18.18
C ALA A 66 1.17 11.10 19.38
N SER A 67 1.78 11.17 20.56
CA SER A 67 1.08 11.60 21.79
C SER A 67 0.68 13.08 21.79
N SER A 68 1.46 13.93 21.11
CA SER A 68 1.24 15.38 21.03
C SER A 68 0.39 15.83 19.86
N SER A 69 0.21 14.96 18.84
CA SER A 69 -0.59 15.28 17.65
C SER A 69 -2.07 15.41 17.95
N GLN A 70 -2.65 16.57 17.66
CA GLN A 70 -4.09 16.78 17.79
C GLN A 70 -4.82 16.03 16.67
N GLY A 71 -5.67 15.07 17.04
CA GLY A 71 -6.45 14.28 16.08
C GLY A 71 -5.65 13.21 15.34
N ALA A 72 -4.40 12.94 15.77
CA ALA A 72 -3.51 11.93 15.17
C ALA A 72 -3.29 12.11 13.65
N ASP A 73 -2.92 13.32 13.24
CA ASP A 73 -2.58 13.63 11.85
C ASP A 73 -1.32 12.83 11.42
N LEU A 74 -1.53 11.84 10.56
CA LEU A 74 -0.46 10.95 10.08
C LEU A 74 0.64 11.71 9.34
N TYR A 75 0.30 12.80 8.64
CA TYR A 75 1.29 13.63 7.96
C TYR A 75 2.19 14.34 8.97
N GLU A 76 1.62 14.99 9.97
CA GLU A 76 2.41 15.71 10.99
C GLU A 76 3.27 14.76 11.82
N ILE A 77 2.75 13.61 12.17
CA ILE A 77 3.54 12.58 12.88
C ILE A 77 4.70 12.11 12.01
N GLY A 78 4.44 11.71 10.77
CA GLY A 78 5.47 11.14 9.89
C GLY A 78 6.54 12.16 9.52
N VAL A 79 6.16 13.37 9.09
CA VAL A 79 7.11 14.44 8.74
C VAL A 79 7.88 14.91 9.95
N GLY A 80 7.19 15.11 11.07
CA GLY A 80 7.85 15.55 12.32
C GLY A 80 8.92 14.58 12.81
N VAL A 81 8.71 13.27 12.67
CA VAL A 81 9.75 12.27 12.97
C VAL A 81 10.96 12.44 12.07
N LEU A 82 10.73 12.57 10.76
CA LEU A 82 11.82 12.74 9.79
C LEU A 82 12.59 14.04 10.03
N ASP A 83 11.89 15.14 10.30
CA ASP A 83 12.50 16.43 10.60
C ASP A 83 13.42 16.34 11.82
N ARG A 84 12.91 15.83 12.94
CA ARG A 84 13.69 15.70 14.18
C ARG A 84 14.91 14.80 14.03
N LEU A 85 14.76 13.66 13.35
CA LEU A 85 15.86 12.73 13.17
C LEU A 85 16.94 13.30 12.23
N MET A 86 16.53 13.91 11.12
CA MET A 86 17.48 14.49 10.17
C MET A 86 18.17 15.74 10.71
N GLU A 87 17.53 16.52 11.57
CA GLU A 87 18.16 17.64 12.28
C GLU A 87 19.23 17.19 13.29
N CYS A 88 19.04 16.02 13.91
CA CYS A 88 19.99 15.46 14.88
C CYS A 88 21.15 14.70 14.23
N MET A 89 21.09 14.42 12.92
CA MET A 89 22.03 13.57 12.21
C MET A 89 22.59 14.30 10.98
N GLU A 90 23.71 15.02 11.17
CA GLU A 90 24.32 15.85 10.13
C GLU A 90 24.66 15.11 8.83
N ASP A 91 24.96 13.81 8.93
CA ASP A 91 25.31 12.94 7.79
C ASP A 91 24.10 12.28 7.12
N ALA A 92 22.86 12.52 7.61
CA ALA A 92 21.63 12.01 7.00
C ALA A 92 21.36 12.70 5.65
N LYS A 93 20.97 11.92 4.64
CA LYS A 93 20.65 12.41 3.29
C LYS A 93 19.18 12.24 2.93
N VAL A 94 18.62 11.12 3.33
CA VAL A 94 17.23 10.77 3.06
C VAL A 94 16.63 10.13 4.30
N GLY A 95 15.51 10.63 4.72
CA GLY A 95 14.67 9.99 5.73
C GLY A 95 13.40 9.43 5.09
N SER A 96 12.98 8.24 5.52
CA SER A 96 11.69 7.66 5.11
C SER A 96 10.96 7.09 6.31
N VAL A 97 9.64 7.25 6.31
CA VAL A 97 8.73 6.64 7.27
C VAL A 97 7.57 5.98 6.55
N GLN A 98 7.29 4.76 6.92
CA GLN A 98 6.08 4.04 6.50
C GLN A 98 5.17 3.90 7.71
N LEU A 99 3.92 4.33 7.57
CA LEU A 99 2.90 4.24 8.59
C LEU A 99 1.78 3.31 8.12
N SER A 100 1.40 2.37 8.99
CA SER A 100 0.16 1.60 8.85
C SER A 100 -0.77 2.03 9.97
N ALA A 101 -1.97 2.52 9.65
CA ALA A 101 -2.92 3.05 10.60
C ALA A 101 -4.26 2.31 10.53
N THR A 102 -4.79 1.90 11.68
CA THR A 102 -6.06 1.19 11.80
C THR A 102 -6.93 1.89 12.83
N ARG A 103 -8.16 2.24 12.44
CA ARG A 103 -9.17 2.73 13.40
C ARG A 103 -9.80 1.57 14.15
N TRP A 104 -10.07 1.81 15.43
CA TRP A 104 -10.79 0.90 16.31
C TRP A 104 -12.01 1.61 16.86
N ARG A 105 -13.18 1.03 16.67
CA ARG A 105 -14.45 1.56 17.18
C ARG A 105 -15.05 0.64 18.23
N ARG A 106 -15.78 1.24 19.16
CA ARG A 106 -16.50 0.49 20.18
C ARG A 106 -17.58 -0.39 19.58
N LEU A 107 -17.68 -1.62 20.05
CA LEU A 107 -18.77 -2.53 19.70
C LEU A 107 -20.07 -2.06 20.30
N LEU A 108 -21.14 -2.09 19.50
CA LEU A 108 -22.49 -1.75 19.97
C LEU A 108 -22.93 -2.73 21.08
N GLY A 109 -23.39 -2.18 22.21
CA GLY A 109 -23.87 -2.95 23.34
C GLY A 109 -22.80 -3.45 24.33
N ASP A 110 -21.51 -3.25 24.04
CA ASP A 110 -20.41 -3.55 24.94
C ASP A 110 -19.63 -2.27 25.26
N SER A 111 -19.46 -1.96 26.53
CA SER A 111 -18.79 -0.73 26.96
C SER A 111 -17.27 -0.78 26.90
N ASN A 112 -16.66 -1.97 26.76
CA ASN A 112 -15.21 -2.14 26.94
C ASN A 112 -14.50 -2.81 25.77
N SER A 113 -15.22 -3.26 24.74
CA SER A 113 -14.63 -3.93 23.58
C SER A 113 -14.57 -3.03 22.35
N MET A 114 -13.44 -3.08 21.66
CA MET A 114 -13.20 -2.35 20.43
C MET A 114 -13.00 -3.33 19.28
N VAL A 115 -13.39 -2.95 18.08
CA VAL A 115 -13.17 -3.71 16.84
C VAL A 115 -12.42 -2.86 15.83
N ALA A 116 -11.43 -3.46 15.18
CA ALA A 116 -10.70 -2.82 14.10
C ALA A 116 -11.62 -2.57 12.89
N GLU A 117 -11.60 -1.36 12.37
CA GLU A 117 -12.22 -1.04 11.09
C GLU A 117 -11.32 -1.50 9.94
N SER A 118 -11.91 -1.98 8.88
CA SER A 118 -11.22 -2.31 7.63
C SER A 118 -11.66 -1.31 6.55
N PRO A 119 -10.73 -0.85 5.73
CA PRO A 119 -9.32 -1.20 5.63
C PRO A 119 -8.41 -0.41 6.60
N SER A 120 -7.25 -0.98 6.95
CA SER A 120 -6.13 -0.18 7.43
C SER A 120 -5.59 0.70 6.31
N VAL A 121 -5.06 1.85 6.68
CA VAL A 121 -4.42 2.81 5.77
C VAL A 121 -2.92 2.64 5.82
N GLU A 122 -2.27 2.55 4.66
CA GLU A 122 -0.81 2.52 4.57
C GLU A 122 -0.33 3.73 3.78
N VAL A 123 0.61 4.47 4.37
CA VAL A 123 1.23 5.65 3.77
C VAL A 123 2.73 5.62 3.96
N SER A 124 3.46 6.14 2.99
CA SER A 124 4.89 6.40 3.13
C SER A 124 5.19 7.86 2.86
N MET A 125 6.16 8.38 3.61
CA MET A 125 6.71 9.73 3.41
C MET A 125 8.22 9.62 3.32
N THR A 126 8.80 10.35 2.36
CA THR A 126 10.23 10.42 2.14
C THR A 126 10.65 11.86 2.10
N ARG A 127 11.69 12.22 2.85
CA ARG A 127 12.27 13.56 2.91
C ARG A 127 13.71 13.54 2.42
N GLY A 128 14.01 14.34 1.40
CA GLY A 128 15.37 14.58 0.91
C GLY A 128 16.05 15.77 1.60
N LEU A 129 17.34 15.98 1.30
CA LEU A 129 18.13 17.13 1.78
C LEU A 129 17.59 18.48 1.32
N ASP A 130 16.91 18.53 0.19
CA ASP A 130 16.25 19.74 -0.34
C ASP A 130 14.98 20.13 0.44
N GLY A 131 14.62 19.35 1.47
CA GLY A 131 13.43 19.53 2.28
C GLY A 131 12.13 19.10 1.58
N ARG A 132 12.21 18.61 0.35
CA ARG A 132 11.04 18.08 -0.37
C ARG A 132 10.53 16.82 0.30
N ILE A 133 9.22 16.77 0.48
CA ILE A 133 8.52 15.61 1.03
C ILE A 133 7.71 14.97 -0.08
N GLU A 134 7.97 13.68 -0.32
CA GLU A 134 7.14 12.84 -1.18
C GLU A 134 6.20 12.01 -0.33
N ILE A 135 4.92 11.99 -0.71
CA ILE A 135 3.87 11.27 0.03
C ILE A 135 3.26 10.25 -0.92
N ALA A 136 3.20 9.00 -0.50
CA ALA A 136 2.53 7.95 -1.25
C ALA A 136 1.57 7.18 -0.36
N GLY A 137 0.42 6.82 -0.94
CA GLY A 137 -0.53 5.87 -0.35
C GLY A 137 -0.39 4.49 -0.98
N TYR A 138 -0.82 3.49 -0.25
CA TYR A 138 -0.79 2.10 -0.69
C TYR A 138 -2.05 1.35 -0.25
N VAL A 139 -2.46 0.36 -1.05
CA VAL A 139 -3.52 -0.58 -0.71
C VAL A 139 -3.27 -1.95 -1.32
N GLU A 140 -3.58 -3.00 -0.56
CA GLU A 140 -3.65 -4.38 -1.05
C GLU A 140 -4.99 -4.99 -0.67
N ARG A 141 -5.68 -5.64 -1.63
CA ARG A 141 -6.95 -6.35 -1.42
C ARG A 141 -7.07 -7.57 -2.29
N ARG A 142 -7.59 -8.64 -1.70
CA ARG A 142 -8.03 -9.80 -2.45
C ARG A 142 -9.40 -9.56 -3.05
N ILE A 143 -9.53 -9.74 -4.36
CA ILE A 143 -10.72 -9.43 -5.14
C ILE A 143 -11.21 -10.68 -5.86
N ILE A 144 -12.53 -10.86 -5.86
CA ILE A 144 -13.22 -11.76 -6.78
C ILE A 144 -14.20 -10.95 -7.62
N ARG A 145 -14.11 -11.10 -8.93
CA ARG A 145 -15.05 -10.54 -9.89
C ARG A 145 -15.72 -11.69 -10.65
N SER A 146 -17.03 -11.81 -10.51
CA SER A 146 -17.79 -12.98 -10.99
C SER A 146 -18.07 -12.97 -12.49
N SER A 147 -18.02 -11.79 -13.15
CA SER A 147 -18.35 -11.61 -14.57
C SER A 147 -17.73 -10.33 -15.13
N GLY A 148 -17.88 -10.12 -16.46
CA GLY A 148 -17.43 -8.90 -17.13
C GLY A 148 -15.92 -8.78 -17.32
N SER A 149 -15.17 -9.88 -17.19
CA SER A 149 -13.76 -9.96 -17.55
C SER A 149 -13.62 -10.94 -18.72
N SER A 150 -13.27 -10.44 -19.90
CA SER A 150 -12.98 -11.28 -21.06
C SER A 150 -11.47 -11.53 -21.20
N PHE A 151 -11.14 -12.53 -21.97
CA PHE A 151 -9.79 -12.78 -22.46
C PHE A 151 -9.90 -13.45 -23.80
N ALA A 152 -9.92 -12.65 -24.86
CA ALA A 152 -10.12 -13.07 -26.23
C ALA A 152 -9.28 -12.24 -27.20
N GLY A 153 -9.05 -12.74 -28.41
CA GLY A 153 -8.29 -12.05 -29.45
C GLY A 153 -6.81 -11.92 -29.17
N PHE A 154 -6.26 -12.72 -28.26
CA PHE A 154 -4.82 -12.71 -27.95
C PHE A 154 -3.99 -13.36 -29.06
N ARG A 155 -2.71 -12.98 -29.14
CA ARG A 155 -1.77 -13.59 -30.09
C ARG A 155 -1.60 -15.07 -29.78
N ARG A 156 -1.61 -15.90 -30.82
CA ARG A 156 -1.41 -17.34 -30.73
C ARG A 156 -0.12 -17.75 -31.40
N ASP A 157 0.53 -18.75 -30.85
CA ASP A 157 1.67 -19.46 -31.42
C ASP A 157 1.42 -20.96 -31.37
N GLY A 158 2.43 -21.77 -31.77
CA GLY A 158 2.30 -23.23 -31.81
C GLY A 158 2.15 -23.91 -30.45
N LEU A 159 2.30 -23.17 -29.32
CA LEU A 159 2.17 -23.68 -27.96
C LEU A 159 0.93 -23.08 -27.23
N THR A 160 0.19 -22.23 -27.91
CA THR A 160 -1.01 -21.59 -27.35
C THR A 160 -2.20 -22.52 -27.48
N ASP A 161 -2.60 -23.17 -26.39
CA ASP A 161 -3.74 -24.07 -26.29
C ASP A 161 -4.98 -23.42 -25.69
N LYS A 162 -4.88 -22.16 -25.27
CA LYS A 162 -5.96 -21.43 -24.58
C LYS A 162 -7.03 -20.99 -25.56
N GLU A 163 -8.29 -21.18 -25.19
CA GLU A 163 -9.45 -20.69 -25.94
C GLU A 163 -9.81 -19.26 -25.51
N ASP A 164 -10.49 -18.54 -26.42
CA ASP A 164 -11.08 -17.25 -26.13
C ASP A 164 -12.20 -17.39 -25.10
N VAL A 165 -12.25 -16.48 -24.13
CA VAL A 165 -13.24 -16.47 -23.06
C VAL A 165 -13.87 -15.08 -22.97
N GLU A 166 -15.16 -14.98 -23.26
CA GLU A 166 -15.88 -13.70 -23.20
C GLU A 166 -16.21 -13.24 -21.79
N SER A 167 -16.38 -14.17 -20.86
CA SER A 167 -16.62 -13.86 -19.46
C SER A 167 -16.03 -14.93 -18.55
N ARG A 168 -15.16 -14.50 -17.63
CA ARG A 168 -14.52 -15.39 -16.66
C ARG A 168 -14.60 -14.79 -15.25
N ILE A 169 -14.47 -15.65 -14.26
CA ILE A 169 -14.20 -15.22 -12.90
C ILE A 169 -12.75 -14.73 -12.85
N LEU A 170 -12.57 -13.50 -12.40
CA LEU A 170 -11.27 -12.94 -12.08
C LEU A 170 -11.11 -12.99 -10.55
N TYR A 171 -10.09 -13.72 -10.09
CA TYR A 171 -9.76 -13.86 -8.68
C TYR A 171 -8.28 -13.60 -8.48
N GLY A 172 -7.93 -12.75 -7.51
CA GLY A 172 -6.53 -12.40 -7.30
C GLY A 172 -6.32 -11.31 -6.27
N ASP A 173 -5.06 -10.91 -6.13
CA ASP A 173 -4.65 -9.81 -5.26
C ASP A 173 -4.39 -8.56 -6.11
N LEU A 174 -5.13 -7.49 -5.81
CA LEU A 174 -4.93 -6.16 -6.35
C LEU A 174 -4.08 -5.36 -5.37
N ARG A 175 -2.97 -4.81 -5.86
CA ARG A 175 -2.11 -3.87 -5.13
C ARG A 175 -2.05 -2.57 -5.90
N ALA A 176 -2.11 -1.48 -5.20
CA ALA A 176 -1.91 -0.17 -5.81
C ALA A 176 -1.13 0.74 -4.88
N SER A 177 -0.33 1.61 -5.49
CA SER A 177 0.30 2.75 -4.84
C SER A 177 0.05 4.01 -5.65
N TRP A 178 -0.05 5.13 -4.98
CA TRP A 178 -0.24 6.43 -5.64
C TRP A 178 0.61 7.50 -4.96
N ARG A 179 0.96 8.53 -5.71
CA ARG A 179 1.73 9.67 -5.22
C ARG A 179 0.84 10.90 -5.16
N TYR A 180 0.90 11.60 -4.02
CA TYR A 180 0.24 12.87 -3.84
C TYR A 180 1.10 14.02 -4.40
N CYS A 181 0.47 15.00 -5.06
CA CYS A 181 1.14 16.23 -5.53
C CYS A 181 1.53 17.18 -4.39
N GLY A 182 1.00 16.96 -3.18
CA GLY A 182 1.23 17.79 -2.00
C GLY A 182 0.55 17.17 -0.78
N ARG A 183 0.50 17.92 0.33
CA ARG A 183 -0.15 17.47 1.56
C ARG A 183 -1.67 17.37 1.39
N PRO A 184 -2.30 16.19 1.56
CA PRO A 184 -3.75 16.08 1.69
C PRO A 184 -4.24 16.73 2.98
N THR A 185 -5.49 17.23 3.00
CA THR A 185 -6.08 17.84 4.21
C THR A 185 -6.19 16.84 5.35
N ASP A 186 -6.57 15.61 5.06
CA ASP A 186 -6.59 14.46 5.96
C ASP A 186 -6.01 13.27 5.21
N LEU A 187 -4.81 12.86 5.60
CA LEU A 187 -4.09 11.79 4.90
C LEU A 187 -4.75 10.43 5.12
N PHE A 188 -5.37 10.18 6.27
CA PHE A 188 -6.07 8.92 6.55
C PHE A 188 -7.32 8.79 5.68
N GLU A 189 -8.21 9.78 5.71
CA GLU A 189 -9.45 9.75 4.90
C GLU A 189 -9.14 9.80 3.39
N SER A 190 -8.15 10.59 2.98
CA SER A 190 -7.74 10.67 1.58
C SER A 190 -7.30 9.31 1.02
N ASN A 191 -6.56 8.51 1.79
CA ASN A 191 -6.18 7.17 1.36
C ASN A 191 -7.38 6.22 1.24
N ILE A 192 -8.32 6.27 2.18
CA ILE A 192 -9.57 5.48 2.11
C ILE A 192 -10.34 5.84 0.83
N GLU A 193 -10.54 7.13 0.57
CA GLU A 193 -11.27 7.58 -0.63
C GLU A 193 -10.60 7.15 -1.93
N VAL A 194 -9.28 7.23 -2.02
CA VAL A 194 -8.55 6.77 -3.22
C VAL A 194 -8.71 5.28 -3.41
N ALA A 195 -8.56 4.48 -2.36
CA ALA A 195 -8.74 3.04 -2.40
C ALA A 195 -10.17 2.65 -2.81
N GLU A 196 -11.19 3.27 -2.23
CA GLU A 196 -12.59 3.01 -2.56
C GLU A 196 -12.90 3.35 -4.04
N ARG A 197 -12.41 4.51 -4.53
CA ARG A 197 -12.55 4.90 -5.93
C ARG A 197 -11.87 3.92 -6.86
N LEU A 198 -10.67 3.46 -6.51
CA LEU A 198 -9.95 2.44 -7.28
C LEU A 198 -10.75 1.14 -7.37
N PHE A 199 -11.27 0.64 -6.26
CA PHE A 199 -12.05 -0.60 -6.24
C PHE A 199 -13.37 -0.46 -7.01
N ALA A 200 -14.06 0.66 -6.86
CA ALA A 200 -15.27 0.96 -7.62
C ALA A 200 -14.99 1.01 -9.13
N ALA A 201 -13.92 1.70 -9.54
CA ALA A 201 -13.49 1.80 -10.94
C ALA A 201 -13.10 0.43 -11.51
N PHE A 202 -12.30 -0.35 -10.77
CA PHE A 202 -11.91 -1.70 -11.19
C PHE A 202 -13.10 -2.65 -11.28
N GLY A 203 -14.07 -2.53 -10.37
CA GLY A 203 -15.28 -3.36 -10.35
C GLY A 203 -16.31 -3.03 -11.43
N SER A 204 -16.43 -1.75 -11.81
CA SER A 204 -17.48 -1.28 -12.74
C SER A 204 -17.10 -1.41 -14.21
N ALA A 205 -15.81 -1.38 -14.56
CA ALA A 205 -15.38 -1.38 -15.95
C ALA A 205 -15.59 -2.76 -16.61
N SER A 206 -16.44 -2.82 -17.64
CA SER A 206 -16.35 -3.92 -18.60
C SER A 206 -15.07 -3.73 -19.43
N SER A 207 -14.29 -4.78 -19.59
CA SER A 207 -13.04 -4.70 -20.33
C SER A 207 -12.74 -5.98 -21.09
N ASN A 208 -12.06 -5.84 -22.22
CA ASN A 208 -11.63 -6.94 -23.06
C ASN A 208 -10.38 -7.65 -22.50
N SER A 209 -9.70 -7.03 -21.56
CA SER A 209 -8.52 -7.58 -20.89
C SER A 209 -8.35 -7.05 -19.47
N LEU A 210 -7.61 -7.79 -18.65
CA LEU A 210 -7.22 -7.33 -17.32
C LEU A 210 -6.36 -6.05 -17.40
N GLN A 211 -5.49 -5.97 -18.39
CA GLN A 211 -4.60 -4.82 -18.62
C GLN A 211 -5.40 -3.55 -18.88
N GLU A 212 -6.42 -3.61 -19.74
CA GLU A 212 -7.33 -2.50 -20.00
C GLU A 212 -8.09 -2.09 -18.74
N ASN A 213 -8.52 -3.07 -17.93
CA ASN A 213 -9.24 -2.79 -16.68
C ASN A 213 -8.34 -2.04 -15.68
N ILE A 214 -7.08 -2.48 -15.51
CA ILE A 214 -6.09 -1.80 -14.66
C ILE A 214 -5.87 -0.36 -15.14
N TYR A 215 -5.65 -0.15 -16.43
CA TYR A 215 -5.45 1.18 -17.00
C TYR A 215 -6.66 2.09 -16.77
N LYS A 216 -7.87 1.62 -17.09
CA LYS A 216 -9.11 2.37 -16.88
C LYS A 216 -9.33 2.74 -15.43
N ALA A 217 -9.07 1.81 -14.51
CA ALA A 217 -9.21 2.07 -13.08
C ALA A 217 -8.25 3.18 -12.61
N GLY A 218 -6.98 3.13 -13.02
CA GLY A 218 -6.00 4.18 -12.72
C GLY A 218 -6.38 5.53 -13.33
N ALA A 219 -6.78 5.57 -14.60
CA ALA A 219 -7.21 6.78 -15.28
C ALA A 219 -8.43 7.43 -14.62
N MET A 220 -9.41 6.62 -14.16
CA MET A 220 -10.59 7.12 -13.43
C MET A 220 -10.21 7.73 -12.08
N VAL A 221 -9.29 7.13 -11.33
CA VAL A 221 -8.78 7.71 -10.07
C VAL A 221 -8.11 9.05 -10.34
N LEU A 222 -7.16 9.12 -11.30
CA LEU A 222 -6.47 10.36 -11.63
C LEU A 222 -7.43 11.45 -12.12
N SER A 223 -8.45 11.10 -12.90
CA SER A 223 -9.46 12.05 -13.36
C SER A 223 -10.31 12.63 -12.22
N ALA A 224 -10.55 11.86 -11.16
CA ALA A 224 -11.39 12.26 -10.03
C ALA A 224 -10.60 12.95 -8.90
N ARG A 225 -9.26 12.81 -8.84
CA ARG A 225 -8.38 13.25 -7.76
C ARG A 225 -7.23 14.06 -8.31
N SER A 226 -7.40 15.40 -8.36
CA SER A 226 -6.37 16.33 -8.86
C SER A 226 -5.13 16.43 -7.97
N ASP A 227 -5.22 15.98 -6.73
CA ASP A 227 -4.13 15.91 -5.76
C ASP A 227 -3.24 14.65 -5.89
N ILE A 228 -3.49 13.82 -6.92
CA ILE A 228 -2.68 12.64 -7.26
C ILE A 228 -2.16 12.80 -8.68
N ASP A 229 -0.85 12.62 -8.88
CA ASP A 229 -0.21 12.72 -10.18
C ASP A 229 0.15 11.36 -10.81
N GLU A 230 0.20 10.32 -10.00
CA GLU A 230 0.64 8.99 -10.40
C GLU A 230 -0.08 7.90 -9.61
N ILE A 231 -0.47 6.83 -10.29
CA ILE A 231 -0.95 5.59 -9.67
C ILE A 231 -0.36 4.37 -10.37
N ALA A 232 0.23 3.48 -9.60
CA ALA A 232 0.73 2.18 -10.06
C ALA A 232 -0.20 1.09 -9.53
N ILE A 233 -0.64 0.20 -10.42
CA ILE A 233 -1.58 -0.88 -10.08
C ILE A 233 -1.01 -2.20 -10.57
N SER A 234 -0.98 -3.21 -9.71
CA SER A 234 -0.68 -4.59 -10.07
C SER A 234 -1.82 -5.51 -9.67
N PHE A 235 -1.98 -6.57 -10.44
CA PHE A 235 -2.96 -7.62 -10.16
C PHE A 235 -2.33 -8.99 -10.37
N ASP A 236 -2.27 -9.78 -9.30
CA ASP A 236 -1.84 -11.16 -9.31
C ASP A 236 -3.07 -12.06 -9.45
N SER A 237 -3.30 -12.56 -10.67
CA SER A 237 -4.46 -13.40 -10.97
C SER A 237 -4.22 -14.86 -10.64
N PHE A 238 -5.12 -15.45 -9.89
CA PHE A 238 -5.17 -16.89 -9.61
C PHE A 238 -6.10 -17.59 -10.59
N GLY A 239 -5.77 -18.82 -10.96
CA GLY A 239 -6.64 -19.66 -11.74
C GLY A 239 -7.93 -19.98 -11.00
N THR A 240 -9.02 -20.16 -11.74
CA THR A 240 -10.30 -20.66 -11.22
C THR A 240 -10.77 -21.85 -12.05
N GLN A 241 -11.21 -22.89 -11.38
CA GLN A 241 -11.73 -24.11 -12.01
C GLN A 241 -13.13 -24.41 -11.51
N LYS A 242 -14.04 -24.61 -12.43
CA LYS A 242 -15.39 -25.07 -12.10
C LYS A 242 -15.36 -26.53 -11.62
N ILE A 243 -16.06 -26.81 -10.52
CA ILE A 243 -16.14 -28.17 -9.95
C ILE A 243 -17.46 -28.80 -10.38
N PHE A 244 -17.36 -30.00 -10.93
CA PHE A 244 -18.52 -30.83 -11.28
C PHE A 244 -18.58 -32.02 -10.31
N LEU A 245 -19.67 -32.11 -9.54
CA LEU A 245 -19.87 -33.24 -8.62
C LEU A 245 -20.63 -34.36 -9.36
N LYS A 246 -20.06 -35.56 -9.37
CA LYS A 246 -20.61 -36.72 -10.09
C LYS A 246 -21.90 -37.31 -9.49
N SER A 247 -22.30 -36.88 -8.30
CA SER A 247 -23.31 -37.59 -7.47
C SER A 247 -24.66 -36.89 -7.39
N SER A 248 -25.00 -35.96 -8.24
CA SER A 248 -26.32 -35.30 -8.14
C SER A 248 -27.09 -35.30 -9.43
N ASP A 249 -28.24 -35.95 -9.41
CA ASP A 249 -29.38 -35.75 -10.34
C ASP A 249 -29.96 -34.32 -10.30
N ARG A 250 -29.33 -33.40 -9.61
CA ARG A 250 -29.67 -32.00 -9.61
C ARG A 250 -29.10 -31.38 -10.86
N SER A 251 -29.92 -30.78 -11.70
CA SER A 251 -29.53 -29.87 -12.78
C SER A 251 -28.43 -28.93 -12.23
N ASN A 252 -27.18 -29.30 -12.45
CA ASN A 252 -26.05 -28.72 -11.77
C ASN A 252 -25.68 -27.41 -12.46
N ASN A 253 -26.39 -26.35 -12.18
CA ASN A 253 -25.89 -24.99 -12.33
C ASN A 253 -24.75 -24.86 -11.31
N SER A 254 -23.62 -25.52 -11.62
CA SER A 254 -22.46 -25.58 -10.74
C SER A 254 -22.04 -24.17 -10.35
N ARG A 255 -22.46 -23.77 -9.15
CA ARG A 255 -22.03 -22.54 -8.50
C ARG A 255 -20.73 -22.73 -7.71
N LEU A 256 -20.10 -23.91 -7.86
CA LEU A 256 -18.92 -24.28 -7.11
C LEU A 256 -17.67 -24.15 -7.97
N TRP A 257 -16.71 -23.39 -7.45
CA TRP A 257 -15.42 -23.14 -8.08
C TRP A 257 -14.29 -23.44 -7.10
N ARG A 258 -13.16 -23.87 -7.63
CA ARG A 258 -11.91 -24.02 -6.90
C ARG A 258 -10.92 -22.97 -7.37
N SER A 259 -10.22 -22.34 -6.45
CA SER A 259 -9.07 -21.51 -6.78
C SER A 259 -7.83 -22.37 -7.03
N ILE A 260 -7.02 -21.97 -7.99
CA ILE A 260 -5.71 -22.53 -8.29
C ILE A 260 -4.72 -21.42 -8.00
N SER A 261 -4.04 -21.50 -6.86
CA SER A 261 -3.16 -20.44 -6.36
C SER A 261 -1.82 -20.33 -7.10
N ARG A 262 -1.45 -21.33 -7.87
CA ARG A 262 -0.19 -21.34 -8.66
C ARG A 262 -0.37 -22.14 -9.96
N PRO A 263 0.30 -21.75 -11.06
CA PRO A 263 1.06 -20.50 -11.22
C PRO A 263 0.19 -19.25 -11.21
N VAL A 264 0.80 -18.08 -10.98
CA VAL A 264 0.15 -16.78 -10.89
C VAL A 264 0.42 -15.99 -12.18
N GLY A 265 -0.63 -15.42 -12.78
CA GLY A 265 -0.49 -14.45 -13.85
C GLY A 265 -0.42 -13.03 -13.27
N THR A 266 0.63 -12.28 -13.58
CA THR A 266 0.82 -10.91 -13.09
C THR A 266 0.57 -9.89 -14.18
N SER A 267 -0.17 -8.83 -13.88
CA SER A 267 -0.36 -7.66 -14.74
C SER A 267 -0.03 -6.40 -13.93
N TYR A 268 0.65 -5.45 -14.57
CA TYR A 268 1.05 -4.19 -13.95
C TYR A 268 0.87 -3.04 -14.94
N ALA A 269 0.43 -1.90 -14.43
CA ALA A 269 0.49 -0.64 -15.16
C ALA A 269 0.71 0.52 -14.19
N LYS A 270 1.49 1.51 -14.65
CA LYS A 270 1.65 2.81 -14.02
C LYS A 270 0.96 3.83 -14.90
N VAL A 271 0.04 4.58 -14.34
CA VAL A 271 -0.72 5.65 -15.01
C VAL A 271 -0.30 6.97 -14.39
N VAL A 272 0.04 7.92 -15.22
CA VAL A 272 0.49 9.25 -14.81
C VAL A 272 -0.41 10.31 -15.42
N ARG A 273 -0.47 11.47 -14.80
CA ARG A 273 -1.11 12.65 -15.37
C ARG A 273 -0.16 13.27 -16.39
N ASP A 274 -0.66 13.57 -17.57
CA ASP A 274 0.09 14.38 -18.53
C ASP A 274 0.27 15.81 -17.98
N GLU A 275 1.47 16.36 -18.14
CA GLU A 275 1.84 17.73 -17.74
C GLU A 275 1.08 18.80 -18.52
#